data_1094983cb99b5bb189a291d989a7e902
#
_entry.id   1094983cb99b5bb189a291d989a7e902
#
_cell.length_a   1.000
_cell.length_b   1.000
_cell.length_c   1.000
_cell.angle_alpha   90.00
_cell.angle_beta   90.00
_cell.angle_gamma   90.00
#
_symmetry.space_group_name_H-M   'P 1'
#
loop_
_entity.id
_entity.type
_entity.pdbx_description
1 polymer ?
#
loop_
_entity_poly.entity_id
_entity_poly.type
_entity_poly.pdbx_seq_one_letter_code
_entity_poly.pdbx_strand_id
1 'polypeptide(L)'
;MGYAILRTQKLKSPVAVRRSMKHAFREQDTPNADPERLTENTHIGANSVAEGIAAFNAALPGKYRKDAVLAIEYLVTASPEDMTNKTRAQQDEYFKDALEWLRSKHGVDQVVYAGIHRDEKTPHMYAYVVPVDPDSGRLNAKKWLGGAKALNEMQTDFAHQVGRIHGLQRGIEGSKAQHTTVREFYAAIQAEEHKHGNLTAEHLQPAVLEKKILRSVIETPEMVAERLTRIIKTHYAPAMKEAAVAKLERRRAKEMANTAKAKDQGLKAAQERLKGFDGVFDGLNPTDKRELIRIAAKLKCDRQVEDEKTRPIETLPDVLKRSAGTACVFA
;
A
#
# COMPACT_ATOMS: atom_id res chain seq x y z
N MET A 1 -12.23 -1.02 15.08
CA MET A 1 -11.29 -2.08 14.62
C MET A 1 -10.69 -1.65 13.31
N GLY A 2 -9.37 -1.55 13.25
CA GLY A 2 -8.65 -1.19 12.06
C GLY A 2 -8.25 -2.37 11.20
N TYR A 3 -7.54 -2.06 10.15
CA TYR A 3 -7.16 -3.02 9.12
C TYR A 3 -5.66 -3.29 9.17
N ALA A 4 -5.27 -4.56 8.99
CA ALA A 4 -3.90 -4.92 8.65
C ALA A 4 -3.63 -4.47 7.21
N ILE A 5 -2.53 -3.76 7.00
CA ILE A 5 -2.17 -3.19 5.71
C ILE A 5 -0.88 -3.83 5.22
N LEU A 6 -0.96 -4.52 4.10
CA LEU A 6 0.17 -5.11 3.39
C LEU A 6 0.20 -4.56 1.98
N ARG A 7 1.32 -4.01 1.55
CA ARG A 7 1.55 -3.54 0.18
C ARG A 7 2.81 -4.13 -0.38
N THR A 8 2.88 -4.22 -1.70
CA THR A 8 4.04 -4.78 -2.39
C THR A 8 4.44 -3.91 -3.56
N GLN A 9 5.75 -3.80 -3.78
CA GLN A 9 6.33 -3.17 -4.96
C GLN A 9 7.35 -4.10 -5.61
N LYS A 10 7.30 -4.22 -6.95
CA LYS A 10 8.27 -5.00 -7.73
C LYS A 10 9.45 -4.14 -8.11
N LEU A 11 10.63 -4.47 -7.64
CA LEU A 11 11.88 -3.79 -7.99
C LEU A 11 12.62 -4.59 -9.07
N LYS A 12 12.75 -4.01 -10.28
CA LYS A 12 13.24 -4.71 -11.46
C LYS A 12 14.67 -4.36 -11.85
N SER A 13 15.32 -3.47 -11.11
CA SER A 13 16.70 -3.09 -11.39
C SER A 13 17.49 -2.87 -10.10
N PRO A 14 18.82 -3.08 -10.11
CA PRO A 14 19.67 -2.79 -8.95
C PRO A 14 19.59 -1.31 -8.52
N VAL A 15 19.40 -0.40 -9.47
CA VAL A 15 19.21 1.03 -9.19
C VAL A 15 17.92 1.27 -8.41
N ALA A 16 16.82 0.59 -8.78
CA ALA A 16 15.56 0.69 -8.04
C ALA A 16 15.68 0.13 -6.62
N VAL A 17 16.35 -1.01 -6.44
CA VAL A 17 16.62 -1.60 -5.12
C VAL A 17 17.46 -0.65 -4.26
N ARG A 18 18.57 -0.13 -4.79
CA ARG A 18 19.45 0.82 -4.07
C ARG A 18 18.69 2.09 -3.67
N ARG A 19 17.89 2.66 -4.58
CA ARG A 19 17.10 3.88 -4.29
C ARG A 19 16.08 3.64 -3.20
N SER A 20 15.41 2.50 -3.23
CA SER A 20 14.44 2.12 -2.21
C SER A 20 15.12 1.88 -0.85
N MET A 21 16.28 1.19 -0.82
CA MET A 21 17.05 1.02 0.41
C MET A 21 17.57 2.35 0.97
N LYS A 22 17.98 3.31 0.12
CA LYS A 22 18.36 4.66 0.59
C LYS A 22 17.21 5.35 1.33
N HIS A 23 15.98 5.19 0.87
CA HIS A 23 14.80 5.66 1.60
C HIS A 23 14.66 4.95 2.96
N ALA A 24 14.79 3.63 2.98
CA ALA A 24 14.64 2.83 4.19
C ALA A 24 15.72 3.11 5.24
N PHE A 25 16.93 3.48 4.83
CA PHE A 25 18.03 3.87 5.72
C PHE A 25 18.13 5.40 5.96
N ARG A 26 17.19 6.20 5.41
CA ARG A 26 17.23 7.66 5.50
C ARG A 26 18.49 8.29 4.91
N GLU A 27 19.13 7.63 3.94
CA GLU A 27 20.26 8.18 3.18
C GLU A 27 19.81 9.07 2.00
N GLN A 28 18.56 9.47 1.97
CA GLN A 28 18.00 10.45 1.03
C GLN A 28 17.00 11.33 1.75
N ASP A 29 16.75 12.51 1.19
CA ASP A 29 15.74 13.43 1.74
C ASP A 29 14.36 12.78 1.82
N THR A 30 13.75 12.85 3.00
CA THR A 30 12.44 12.26 3.31
C THR A 30 11.62 13.30 4.06
N PRO A 31 10.89 14.18 3.35
CA PRO A 31 10.23 15.36 3.94
C PRO A 31 9.16 15.05 5.01
N ASN A 32 8.67 13.82 5.08
CA ASN A 32 7.68 13.36 6.04
C ASN A 32 8.27 12.63 7.25
N ALA A 33 9.58 12.45 7.30
CA ALA A 33 10.31 11.91 8.44
C ALA A 33 10.73 13.03 9.41
N ASP A 34 10.65 12.75 10.69
CA ASP A 34 11.11 13.63 11.75
C ASP A 34 12.58 13.29 12.09
N PRO A 35 13.53 14.20 11.81
CA PRO A 35 14.94 13.94 12.06
C PRO A 35 15.27 13.67 13.54
N GLU A 36 14.50 14.21 14.48
CA GLU A 36 14.73 14.03 15.91
C GLU A 36 14.37 12.60 16.37
N ARG A 37 13.54 11.92 15.60
CA ARG A 37 13.05 10.56 15.88
C ARG A 37 13.77 9.46 15.10
N LEU A 38 14.79 9.79 14.33
CA LEU A 38 15.58 8.82 13.54
C LEU A 38 16.10 7.64 14.37
N THR A 39 16.49 7.89 15.62
CA THR A 39 16.99 6.85 16.54
C THR A 39 15.92 5.87 17.02
N GLU A 40 14.64 6.16 16.80
CA GLU A 40 13.54 5.25 17.09
C GLU A 40 13.39 4.15 16.03
N ASN A 41 13.98 4.34 14.85
CA ASN A 41 13.93 3.37 13.77
C ASN A 41 14.71 2.09 14.14
N THR A 42 14.24 0.97 13.62
CA THR A 42 14.88 -0.33 13.86
C THR A 42 15.32 -0.93 12.53
N HIS A 43 16.54 -1.48 12.50
CA HIS A 43 17.09 -2.15 11.33
C HIS A 43 17.35 -3.62 11.66
N ILE A 44 16.98 -4.54 10.77
CA ILE A 44 17.10 -6.00 10.92
C ILE A 44 17.74 -6.55 9.66
N GLY A 45 18.85 -7.25 9.80
CA GLY A 45 19.60 -7.89 8.70
C GLY A 45 20.68 -7.02 8.07
N ALA A 46 20.62 -5.69 8.20
CA ALA A 46 21.66 -4.76 7.75
C ALA A 46 21.53 -3.43 8.51
N ASN A 47 22.65 -2.70 8.65
CA ASN A 47 22.70 -1.40 9.35
C ASN A 47 23.04 -0.23 8.41
N SER A 48 23.24 -0.50 7.14
CA SER A 48 23.55 0.51 6.11
C SER A 48 23.04 0.06 4.75
N VAL A 49 22.89 1.03 3.81
CA VAL A 49 22.56 0.71 2.41
C VAL A 49 23.61 -0.22 1.81
N ALA A 50 24.88 -0.05 2.16
CA ALA A 50 25.97 -0.90 1.64
C ALA A 50 25.79 -2.36 2.07
N GLU A 51 25.53 -2.62 3.35
CA GLU A 51 25.26 -3.94 3.88
C GLU A 51 23.99 -4.55 3.30
N GLY A 52 22.89 -3.78 3.22
CA GLY A 52 21.64 -4.22 2.60
C GLY A 52 21.80 -4.62 1.14
N ILE A 53 22.58 -3.86 0.36
CA ILE A 53 22.90 -4.20 -1.03
C ILE A 53 23.81 -5.41 -1.13
N ALA A 54 24.76 -5.58 -0.21
CA ALA A 54 25.60 -6.78 -0.16
C ALA A 54 24.75 -8.04 0.12
N ALA A 55 23.86 -7.99 1.10
CA ALA A 55 22.93 -9.07 1.40
C ALA A 55 21.99 -9.38 0.22
N PHE A 56 21.45 -8.33 -0.43
CA PHE A 56 20.64 -8.50 -1.63
C PHE A 56 21.40 -9.18 -2.76
N ASN A 57 22.65 -8.76 -3.04
CA ASN A 57 23.46 -9.37 -4.09
C ASN A 57 23.81 -10.83 -3.77
N ALA A 58 24.08 -11.16 -2.51
CA ALA A 58 24.37 -12.51 -2.06
C ALA A 58 23.16 -13.47 -2.23
N ALA A 59 21.94 -12.96 -2.07
CA ALA A 59 20.71 -13.73 -2.25
C ALA A 59 20.29 -13.90 -3.71
N LEU A 60 20.87 -13.14 -4.65
CA LEU A 60 20.55 -13.27 -6.08
C LEU A 60 21.14 -14.58 -6.66
N PRO A 61 20.37 -15.32 -7.47
CA PRO A 61 20.93 -16.44 -8.21
C PRO A 61 21.95 -15.94 -9.25
N GLY A 62 22.98 -16.77 -9.51
CA GLY A 62 24.08 -16.39 -10.41
C GLY A 62 23.64 -16.06 -11.85
N LYS A 63 22.47 -16.51 -12.28
CA LYS A 63 21.88 -16.18 -13.58
C LYS A 63 20.40 -15.91 -13.45
N TYR A 64 19.92 -14.82 -14.05
CA TYR A 64 18.49 -14.46 -14.11
C TYR A 64 18.17 -13.71 -15.42
N ARG A 65 16.89 -13.63 -15.77
CA ARG A 65 16.44 -12.93 -16.96
C ARG A 65 16.56 -11.41 -16.79
N LYS A 66 16.80 -10.69 -17.89
CA LYS A 66 16.95 -9.23 -17.90
C LYS A 66 15.69 -8.49 -17.37
N ASP A 67 14.53 -9.05 -17.57
CA ASP A 67 13.23 -8.51 -17.15
C ASP A 67 12.73 -9.05 -15.79
N ALA A 68 13.56 -9.81 -15.09
CA ALA A 68 13.21 -10.39 -13.80
C ALA A 68 12.91 -9.32 -12.75
N VAL A 69 11.99 -9.63 -11.85
CA VAL A 69 11.83 -8.88 -10.60
C VAL A 69 12.95 -9.32 -9.68
N LEU A 70 13.84 -8.40 -9.34
CA LEU A 70 15.04 -8.69 -8.54
C LEU A 70 14.74 -8.71 -7.04
N ALA A 71 13.83 -7.83 -6.59
CA ALA A 71 13.33 -7.84 -5.23
C ALA A 71 11.84 -7.48 -5.20
N ILE A 72 11.16 -7.97 -4.17
CA ILE A 72 9.84 -7.51 -3.77
C ILE A 72 10.05 -6.67 -2.50
N GLU A 73 9.63 -5.41 -2.55
CA GLU A 73 9.51 -4.56 -1.38
C GLU A 73 8.14 -4.78 -0.78
N TYR A 74 8.10 -5.13 0.49
CA TYR A 74 6.89 -5.19 1.30
C TYR A 74 6.82 -3.97 2.21
N LEU A 75 5.65 -3.35 2.29
CA LEU A 75 5.33 -2.37 3.31
C LEU A 75 4.21 -2.94 4.18
N VAL A 76 4.47 -3.01 5.47
CA VAL A 76 3.54 -3.52 6.48
C VAL A 76 3.22 -2.42 7.49
N THR A 77 1.94 -2.19 7.72
CA THR A 77 1.43 -1.29 8.77
C THR A 77 -0.01 -1.66 9.13
N ALA A 78 -0.67 -0.85 9.92
CA ALA A 78 -2.11 -0.95 10.18
C ALA A 78 -2.80 0.39 9.93
N SER A 79 -4.11 0.43 10.11
CA SER A 79 -4.86 1.69 10.14
C SER A 79 -4.18 2.68 11.08
N PRO A 80 -3.99 3.96 10.71
CA PRO A 80 -3.20 4.90 11.49
C PRO A 80 -3.64 5.01 12.95
N GLU A 81 -4.93 5.05 13.22
CA GLU A 81 -5.50 5.13 14.56
C GLU A 81 -5.13 3.89 15.40
N ASP A 82 -5.27 2.68 14.84
CA ASP A 82 -4.94 1.45 15.54
C ASP A 82 -3.42 1.33 15.78
N MET A 83 -2.60 1.73 14.81
CA MET A 83 -1.15 1.68 14.95
C MET A 83 -0.66 2.68 16.00
N THR A 84 -1.20 3.90 16.00
CA THR A 84 -0.81 4.96 16.95
C THR A 84 -1.25 4.64 18.39
N ASN A 85 -2.38 3.94 18.56
CA ASN A 85 -2.87 3.52 19.88
C ASN A 85 -2.13 2.31 20.47
N LYS A 86 -1.33 1.59 19.67
CA LYS A 86 -0.50 0.50 20.18
C LYS A 86 0.71 1.04 20.94
N THR A 87 1.03 0.41 22.06
CA THR A 87 2.30 0.65 22.76
C THR A 87 3.47 0.23 21.89
N ARG A 88 4.67 0.72 22.18
CA ARG A 88 5.90 0.33 21.49
C ARG A 88 6.06 -1.19 21.44
N ALA A 89 5.88 -1.87 22.57
CA ALA A 89 5.97 -3.33 22.65
C ALA A 89 4.96 -4.04 21.74
N GLN A 90 3.71 -3.56 21.68
CA GLN A 90 2.69 -4.12 20.80
C GLN A 90 2.99 -3.87 19.32
N GLN A 91 3.60 -2.74 18.97
CA GLN A 91 4.08 -2.47 17.61
C GLN A 91 5.22 -3.41 17.23
N ASP A 92 6.18 -3.59 18.14
CA ASP A 92 7.34 -4.46 17.93
C ASP A 92 6.89 -5.92 17.74
N GLU A 93 5.92 -6.40 18.50
CA GLU A 93 5.34 -7.74 18.37
C GLU A 93 4.62 -7.90 17.03
N TYR A 94 3.81 -6.91 16.61
CA TYR A 94 3.16 -6.93 15.31
C TYR A 94 4.15 -7.01 14.14
N PHE A 95 5.20 -6.19 14.17
CA PHE A 95 6.21 -6.20 13.12
C PHE A 95 7.09 -7.45 13.14
N LYS A 96 7.34 -8.01 14.31
CA LYS A 96 8.03 -9.30 14.47
C LYS A 96 7.21 -10.42 13.81
N ASP A 97 5.93 -10.54 14.13
CA ASP A 97 5.06 -11.56 13.56
C ASP A 97 4.91 -11.38 12.03
N ALA A 98 4.85 -10.14 11.56
CA ALA A 98 4.83 -9.86 10.12
C ALA A 98 6.14 -10.27 9.43
N LEU A 99 7.28 -10.05 10.06
CA LEU A 99 8.57 -10.49 9.54
C LEU A 99 8.68 -12.02 9.51
N GLU A 100 8.26 -12.69 10.57
CA GLU A 100 8.24 -14.17 10.61
C GLU A 100 7.28 -14.75 9.56
N TRP A 101 6.14 -14.11 9.33
CA TRP A 101 5.25 -14.48 8.24
C TRP A 101 5.94 -14.33 6.87
N LEU A 102 6.68 -13.25 6.61
CA LEU A 102 7.45 -13.09 5.37
C LEU A 102 8.51 -14.17 5.22
N ARG A 103 9.23 -14.49 6.30
CA ARG A 103 10.24 -15.55 6.34
C ARG A 103 9.65 -16.92 6.06
N SER A 104 8.47 -17.21 6.59
CA SER A 104 7.77 -18.47 6.33
C SER A 104 7.33 -18.64 4.88
N LYS A 105 7.01 -17.52 4.19
CA LYS A 105 6.56 -17.50 2.80
C LYS A 105 7.69 -17.58 1.79
N HIS A 106 8.82 -16.96 2.08
CA HIS A 106 9.90 -16.78 1.12
C HIS A 106 11.17 -17.53 1.47
N GLY A 107 11.31 -17.97 2.72
CA GLY A 107 12.57 -18.44 3.28
C GLY A 107 13.32 -17.33 4.03
N VAL A 108 14.01 -17.74 5.10
CA VAL A 108 14.75 -16.81 5.98
C VAL A 108 15.81 -16.05 5.20
N ASP A 109 16.59 -16.74 4.37
CA ASP A 109 17.71 -16.17 3.60
C ASP A 109 17.26 -15.25 2.47
N GLN A 110 15.99 -15.35 2.07
CA GLN A 110 15.43 -14.52 1.00
C GLN A 110 14.94 -13.14 1.51
N VAL A 111 14.69 -13.02 2.81
CA VAL A 111 14.33 -11.75 3.46
C VAL A 111 15.62 -11.05 3.87
N VAL A 112 16.20 -10.30 2.96
CA VAL A 112 17.56 -9.75 3.10
C VAL A 112 17.68 -8.56 4.05
N TYR A 113 16.57 -7.83 4.26
CA TYR A 113 16.53 -6.70 5.16
C TYR A 113 15.10 -6.36 5.54
N ALA A 114 14.89 -5.93 6.77
CA ALA A 114 13.66 -5.27 7.23
C ALA A 114 14.00 -4.05 8.08
N GLY A 115 13.29 -2.95 7.86
CA GLY A 115 13.43 -1.70 8.62
C GLY A 115 12.07 -1.24 9.13
N ILE A 116 12.00 -0.85 10.41
CA ILE A 116 10.79 -0.30 11.02
C ILE A 116 11.00 1.20 11.20
N HIS A 117 10.21 1.97 10.50
CA HIS A 117 10.19 3.43 10.60
C HIS A 117 9.18 3.88 11.64
N ARG A 118 9.66 4.69 12.60
CA ARG A 118 8.86 5.33 13.64
C ARG A 118 9.02 6.84 13.64
N ASP A 119 9.90 7.34 12.81
CA ASP A 119 10.16 8.74 12.55
C ASP A 119 9.10 9.41 11.64
N GLU A 120 8.11 8.67 11.18
CA GLU A 120 6.95 9.18 10.46
C GLU A 120 5.68 9.12 11.32
N LYS A 121 4.59 9.74 10.82
CA LYS A 121 3.30 9.83 11.52
C LYS A 121 2.74 8.47 11.92
N THR A 122 2.89 7.46 11.07
CA THR A 122 2.38 6.10 11.31
C THR A 122 3.52 5.10 11.22
N PRO A 123 3.86 4.38 12.30
CA PRO A 123 4.87 3.34 12.27
C PRO A 123 4.58 2.28 11.21
N HIS A 124 5.61 1.91 10.45
CA HIS A 124 5.49 0.91 9.39
C HIS A 124 6.82 0.19 9.17
N MET A 125 6.75 -1.03 8.65
CA MET A 125 7.91 -1.84 8.32
C MET A 125 8.06 -1.93 6.81
N TYR A 126 9.27 -1.71 6.31
CA TYR A 126 9.73 -2.15 4.99
C TYR A 126 10.47 -3.47 5.12
N ALA A 127 10.23 -4.40 4.19
CA ALA A 127 11.03 -5.61 4.07
C ALA A 127 11.37 -5.87 2.60
N TYR A 128 12.60 -6.29 2.35
CA TYR A 128 13.11 -6.58 1.01
C TYR A 128 13.34 -8.06 0.85
N VAL A 129 12.70 -8.65 -0.14
CA VAL A 129 12.71 -10.08 -0.39
C VAL A 129 13.22 -10.35 -1.81
N VAL A 130 14.24 -11.18 -1.94
CA VAL A 130 14.67 -11.71 -3.24
C VAL A 130 13.77 -12.89 -3.58
N PRO A 131 12.93 -12.84 -4.63
CA PRO A 131 11.88 -13.84 -4.87
C PRO A 131 12.42 -15.09 -5.58
N VAL A 132 13.32 -15.81 -4.93
CA VAL A 132 13.84 -17.09 -5.43
C VAL A 132 12.82 -18.18 -5.16
N ASP A 133 12.38 -18.84 -6.20
CA ASP A 133 11.50 -19.98 -6.11
C ASP A 133 12.28 -21.20 -5.57
N PRO A 134 11.92 -21.77 -4.42
CA PRO A 134 12.65 -22.88 -3.81
C PRO A 134 12.70 -24.12 -4.69
N ASP A 135 11.68 -24.33 -5.54
CA ASP A 135 11.60 -25.53 -6.40
C ASP A 135 12.55 -25.44 -7.61
N SER A 136 12.77 -24.24 -8.16
CA SER A 136 13.56 -24.03 -9.36
C SER A 136 14.89 -23.32 -9.13
N GLY A 137 15.11 -22.71 -7.99
CA GLY A 137 16.28 -21.85 -7.69
C GLY A 137 16.33 -20.58 -8.52
N ARG A 138 15.24 -20.18 -9.20
CA ARG A 138 15.18 -19.04 -10.11
C ARG A 138 14.30 -17.93 -9.54
N LEU A 139 14.56 -16.69 -9.98
CA LEU A 139 13.69 -15.56 -9.65
C LEU A 139 12.29 -15.78 -10.24
N ASN A 140 11.28 -15.85 -9.39
CA ASN A 140 9.89 -16.08 -9.78
C ASN A 140 8.90 -15.29 -8.89
N ALA A 141 8.90 -13.98 -9.02
CA ALA A 141 7.95 -13.15 -8.28
C ALA A 141 6.47 -13.47 -8.58
N LYS A 142 6.18 -14.13 -9.71
CA LYS A 142 4.79 -14.54 -10.04
C LYS A 142 4.23 -15.59 -9.08
N LYS A 143 5.09 -16.38 -8.43
CA LYS A 143 4.67 -17.37 -7.42
C LYS A 143 3.87 -16.70 -6.29
N TRP A 144 4.22 -15.49 -5.91
CA TRP A 144 3.57 -14.73 -4.82
C TRP A 144 2.69 -13.58 -5.31
N LEU A 145 3.06 -12.93 -6.44
CA LEU A 145 2.41 -11.72 -6.94
C LEU A 145 1.80 -11.92 -8.33
N GLY A 146 1.39 -13.14 -8.64
CA GLY A 146 0.93 -13.58 -9.96
C GLY A 146 -0.54 -13.29 -10.25
N GLY A 147 -0.94 -12.03 -10.24
CA GLY A 147 -2.29 -11.60 -10.59
C GLY A 147 -3.20 -11.30 -9.40
N ALA A 148 -4.43 -10.87 -9.69
CA ALA A 148 -5.37 -10.41 -8.68
C ALA A 148 -5.72 -11.49 -7.64
N LYS A 149 -5.85 -12.74 -8.06
CA LYS A 149 -6.16 -13.87 -7.16
C LYS A 149 -5.05 -14.08 -6.13
N ALA A 150 -3.78 -14.20 -6.57
CA ALA A 150 -2.65 -14.41 -5.67
C ALA A 150 -2.48 -13.24 -4.69
N LEU A 151 -2.66 -11.99 -5.16
CA LEU A 151 -2.63 -10.82 -4.29
C LEU A 151 -3.76 -10.81 -3.26
N ASN A 152 -4.96 -11.23 -3.66
CA ASN A 152 -6.12 -11.32 -2.77
C ASN A 152 -5.92 -12.40 -1.70
N GLU A 153 -5.43 -13.58 -2.09
CA GLU A 153 -5.08 -14.67 -1.19
C GLU A 153 -3.99 -14.26 -0.21
N MET A 154 -2.96 -13.56 -0.66
CA MET A 154 -1.88 -13.04 0.19
C MET A 154 -2.42 -12.05 1.23
N GLN A 155 -3.32 -11.13 0.86
CA GLN A 155 -3.97 -10.20 1.79
C GLN A 155 -4.80 -10.95 2.85
N THR A 156 -5.52 -11.99 2.43
CA THR A 156 -6.34 -12.81 3.32
C THR A 156 -5.47 -13.59 4.28
N ASP A 157 -4.42 -14.23 3.79
CA ASP A 157 -3.50 -15.00 4.59
C ASP A 157 -2.74 -14.13 5.62
N PHE A 158 -2.22 -12.98 5.19
CA PHE A 158 -1.58 -12.01 6.09
C PHE A 158 -2.54 -11.53 7.19
N ALA A 159 -3.75 -11.15 6.83
CA ALA A 159 -4.74 -10.71 7.81
C ALA A 159 -5.13 -11.82 8.79
N HIS A 160 -5.16 -13.07 8.34
CA HIS A 160 -5.49 -14.21 9.18
C HIS A 160 -4.32 -14.62 10.11
N GLN A 161 -3.10 -14.70 9.56
CA GLN A 161 -1.93 -15.20 10.29
C GLN A 161 -1.33 -14.13 11.21
N VAL A 162 -1.37 -12.86 10.80
CA VAL A 162 -0.77 -11.76 11.55
C VAL A 162 -1.84 -10.79 12.05
N GLY A 163 -2.67 -10.23 11.18
CA GLY A 163 -3.60 -9.17 11.55
C GLY A 163 -4.53 -9.54 12.69
N ARG A 164 -5.14 -10.72 12.64
CA ARG A 164 -6.12 -11.20 13.62
C ARG A 164 -5.57 -11.31 15.03
N ILE A 165 -4.33 -11.75 15.17
CA ILE A 165 -3.65 -11.91 16.49
C ILE A 165 -3.53 -10.54 17.17
N HIS A 166 -3.33 -9.48 16.36
CA HIS A 166 -3.17 -8.11 16.82
C HIS A 166 -4.47 -7.27 16.81
N GLY A 167 -5.64 -7.92 16.70
CA GLY A 167 -6.95 -7.27 16.71
C GLY A 167 -7.28 -6.50 15.43
N LEU A 168 -6.60 -6.78 14.33
CA LEU A 168 -6.78 -6.12 13.04
C LEU A 168 -7.57 -7.00 12.07
N GLN A 169 -8.39 -6.36 11.26
CA GLN A 169 -9.18 -7.03 10.22
C GLN A 169 -8.46 -7.01 8.87
N ARG A 170 -8.88 -7.90 7.98
CA ARG A 170 -8.53 -7.83 6.58
C ARG A 170 -9.15 -6.59 5.94
N GLY A 171 -8.38 -5.90 5.11
CA GLY A 171 -8.92 -4.84 4.26
C GLY A 171 -10.09 -5.33 3.40
N ILE A 172 -10.94 -4.40 2.98
CA ILE A 172 -12.17 -4.68 2.23
C ILE A 172 -11.82 -5.34 0.89
N GLU A 173 -12.32 -6.55 0.67
CA GLU A 173 -12.12 -7.28 -0.58
C GLU A 173 -12.82 -6.57 -1.74
N GLY A 174 -12.15 -6.48 -2.89
CA GLY A 174 -12.67 -5.77 -4.07
C GLY A 174 -12.75 -4.26 -3.92
N SER A 175 -12.14 -3.67 -2.88
CA SER A 175 -12.07 -2.22 -2.74
C SER A 175 -11.39 -1.60 -3.95
N LYS A 176 -12.03 -0.59 -4.54
CA LYS A 176 -11.48 0.23 -5.64
C LYS A 176 -10.63 1.40 -5.12
N ALA A 177 -10.40 1.47 -3.82
CA ALA A 177 -9.57 2.51 -3.23
C ALA A 177 -8.13 2.40 -3.77
N GLN A 178 -7.65 3.47 -4.38
CA GLN A 178 -6.27 3.56 -4.87
C GLN A 178 -5.39 4.23 -3.81
N HIS A 179 -4.18 3.73 -3.69
CA HIS A 179 -3.17 4.36 -2.86
C HIS A 179 -2.74 5.69 -3.49
N THR A 180 -2.88 6.78 -2.74
CA THR A 180 -2.24 8.05 -3.09
C THR A 180 -0.80 7.99 -2.60
N THR A 181 0.15 8.10 -3.51
CA THR A 181 1.56 8.12 -3.14
C THR A 181 1.89 9.40 -2.37
N VAL A 182 2.93 9.37 -1.54
CA VAL A 182 3.45 10.57 -0.84
C VAL A 182 3.77 11.67 -1.85
N ARG A 183 4.33 11.31 -3.01
CA ARG A 183 4.59 12.24 -4.11
C ARG A 183 3.32 12.90 -4.65
N GLU A 184 2.26 12.15 -4.90
CA GLU A 184 0.97 12.72 -5.36
C GLU A 184 0.33 13.59 -4.29
N PHE A 185 0.47 13.22 -3.02
CA PHE A 185 0.01 14.02 -1.89
C PHE A 185 0.73 15.37 -1.85
N TYR A 186 2.06 15.40 -1.88
CA TYR A 186 2.83 16.64 -1.89
C TYR A 186 2.68 17.42 -3.19
N ALA A 187 2.55 16.76 -4.35
CA ALA A 187 2.26 17.44 -5.60
C ALA A 187 0.89 18.12 -5.56
N ALA A 188 -0.11 17.53 -4.94
CA ALA A 188 -1.42 18.17 -4.75
C ALA A 188 -1.32 19.40 -3.82
N ILE A 189 -0.53 19.31 -2.74
CA ILE A 189 -0.26 20.45 -1.86
C ILE A 189 0.45 21.57 -2.63
N GLN A 190 1.53 21.26 -3.34
CA GLN A 190 2.29 22.25 -4.12
C GLN A 190 1.47 22.87 -5.25
N ALA A 191 0.60 22.10 -5.92
CA ALA A 191 -0.28 22.63 -6.96
C ALA A 191 -1.30 23.65 -6.40
N GLU A 192 -1.77 23.46 -5.18
CA GLU A 192 -2.63 24.47 -4.51
C GLU A 192 -1.79 25.68 -4.06
N GLU A 193 -0.55 25.53 -3.62
CA GLU A 193 0.36 26.64 -3.30
C GLU A 193 0.63 27.53 -4.51
N HIS A 194 0.73 26.96 -5.71
CA HIS A 194 0.96 27.73 -6.95
C HIS A 194 -0.28 28.48 -7.47
N LYS A 195 -1.49 28.12 -7.04
CA LYS A 195 -2.72 28.81 -7.44
C LYS A 195 -2.94 30.15 -6.75
N HIS A 196 -2.32 30.33 -5.58
CA HIS A 196 -2.36 31.60 -4.90
C HIS A 196 -1.20 32.46 -5.40
N GLY A 197 -1.49 33.42 -6.28
CA GLY A 197 -0.50 34.28 -6.92
C GLY A 197 0.44 34.93 -5.91
N ASN A 198 1.70 35.07 -6.29
CA ASN A 198 2.66 35.84 -5.51
C ASN A 198 2.21 37.29 -5.42
N LEU A 199 2.36 37.89 -4.24
CA LEU A 199 2.16 39.33 -4.10
C LEU A 199 3.15 40.06 -5.02
N THR A 200 2.66 41.06 -5.77
CA THR A 200 3.50 41.93 -6.59
C THR A 200 3.98 43.11 -5.77
N ALA A 201 5.14 43.68 -6.13
CA ALA A 201 5.71 44.84 -5.45
C ALA A 201 4.80 46.08 -5.49
N GLU A 202 3.91 46.17 -6.46
CA GLU A 202 2.94 47.30 -6.66
C GLU A 202 1.91 47.39 -5.53
N HIS A 203 1.68 46.28 -4.82
CA HIS A 203 0.65 46.23 -3.76
C HIS A 203 1.20 46.54 -2.35
N LEU A 204 2.50 46.83 -2.19
CA LEU A 204 3.12 46.79 -0.87
C LEU A 204 4.13 47.92 -0.65
N GLN A 205 3.98 48.55 0.49
CA GLN A 205 4.91 49.63 0.93
C GLN A 205 6.23 49.01 1.46
N PRO A 206 7.38 49.51 1.03
CA PRO A 206 8.68 49.04 1.54
C PRO A 206 8.92 49.42 3.00
N ALA A 207 9.48 48.49 3.81
CA ALA A 207 9.90 48.76 5.17
C ALA A 207 11.27 49.44 5.18
N VAL A 208 11.54 50.21 6.21
CA VAL A 208 12.84 50.83 6.42
C VAL A 208 13.77 49.81 7.08
N LEU A 209 14.83 49.43 6.37
CA LEU A 209 15.82 48.46 6.82
C LEU A 209 16.86 49.09 7.73
N GLU A 210 17.23 50.34 7.48
CA GLU A 210 18.23 51.07 8.26
C GLU A 210 17.90 52.56 8.25
N LYS A 211 17.86 53.20 9.43
CA LYS A 211 17.74 54.65 9.60
C LYS A 211 19.11 55.27 9.71
N LYS A 212 19.53 56.08 8.70
CA LYS A 212 20.72 56.94 8.77
C LYS A 212 20.32 58.40 8.89
N ILE A 213 21.22 59.28 9.44
CA ILE A 213 20.93 60.70 9.74
C ILE A 213 20.53 61.48 8.47
N LEU A 214 21.05 61.11 7.30
CA LEU A 214 20.80 61.82 6.04
C LEU A 214 20.05 60.97 4.97
N ARG A 215 19.90 59.66 5.17
CA ARG A 215 19.23 58.78 4.23
C ARG A 215 18.80 57.47 4.88
N SER A 216 17.54 57.09 4.73
CA SER A 216 17.07 55.78 5.15
C SER A 216 17.23 54.76 4.03
N VAL A 217 17.67 53.56 4.35
CA VAL A 217 17.65 52.42 3.45
C VAL A 217 16.29 51.75 3.61
N ILE A 218 15.56 51.62 2.52
CA ILE A 218 14.24 51.00 2.49
C ILE A 218 14.32 49.67 1.68
N GLU A 219 13.39 48.75 1.95
CA GLU A 219 13.27 47.54 1.18
C GLU A 219 13.07 47.82 -0.30
N THR A 220 13.69 47.02 -1.17
CA THR A 220 13.33 47.02 -2.58
C THR A 220 11.95 46.39 -2.78
N PRO A 221 11.23 46.69 -3.89
CA PRO A 221 9.96 46.05 -4.18
C PRO A 221 9.99 44.54 -4.14
N GLU A 222 11.08 43.91 -4.58
CA GLU A 222 11.30 42.46 -4.59
C GLU A 222 11.42 41.91 -3.18
N MET A 223 12.17 42.60 -2.28
CA MET A 223 12.33 42.22 -0.87
C MET A 223 10.98 42.28 -0.14
N VAL A 224 10.16 43.31 -0.45
CA VAL A 224 8.80 43.43 0.09
C VAL A 224 7.94 42.24 -0.38
N ALA A 225 7.97 41.90 -1.66
CA ALA A 225 7.22 40.77 -2.21
C ALA A 225 7.64 39.44 -1.59
N GLU A 226 8.94 39.19 -1.43
CA GLU A 226 9.47 37.99 -0.75
C GLU A 226 9.04 37.91 0.72
N ARG A 227 9.16 38.99 1.46
CA ARG A 227 8.79 39.06 2.88
C ARG A 227 7.32 38.68 3.07
N LEU A 228 6.44 39.29 2.30
CA LEU A 228 5.00 39.06 2.48
C LEU A 228 4.56 37.72 1.91
N THR A 229 5.16 37.25 0.83
CA THR A 229 4.96 35.89 0.37
C THR A 229 5.33 34.86 1.43
N ARG A 230 6.44 35.08 2.14
CA ARG A 230 6.86 34.23 3.28
C ARG A 230 5.84 34.27 4.41
N ILE A 231 5.39 35.43 4.81
CA ILE A 231 4.38 35.60 5.87
C ILE A 231 3.08 34.88 5.49
N ILE A 232 2.57 35.08 4.29
CA ILE A 232 1.34 34.44 3.82
C ILE A 232 1.52 32.92 3.76
N LYS A 233 2.60 32.43 3.19
CA LYS A 233 2.88 30.98 3.15
C LYS A 233 2.92 30.38 4.54
N THR A 234 3.55 31.05 5.50
CA THR A 234 3.62 30.57 6.89
C THR A 234 2.25 30.54 7.56
N HIS A 235 1.44 31.60 7.38
CA HIS A 235 0.11 31.67 8.00
C HIS A 235 -0.93 30.74 7.36
N TYR A 236 -0.91 30.59 6.03
CA TYR A 236 -1.90 29.80 5.31
C TYR A 236 -1.47 28.34 5.05
N ALA A 237 -0.18 28.01 5.20
CA ALA A 237 0.31 26.64 4.98
C ALA A 237 -0.48 25.56 5.74
N PRO A 238 -0.84 25.73 7.03
CA PRO A 238 -1.64 24.74 7.74
C PRO A 238 -3.04 24.54 7.11
N ALA A 239 -3.74 25.65 6.81
CA ALA A 239 -5.08 25.59 6.21
C ALA A 239 -5.06 24.97 4.81
N MET A 240 -4.04 25.28 4.02
CA MET A 240 -3.86 24.67 2.69
C MET A 240 -3.59 23.18 2.78
N LYS A 241 -2.76 22.75 3.73
CA LYS A 241 -2.52 21.33 4.01
C LYS A 241 -3.79 20.61 4.43
N GLU A 242 -4.57 21.19 5.33
CA GLU A 242 -5.86 20.63 5.75
C GLU A 242 -6.85 20.54 4.59
N ALA A 243 -6.96 21.57 3.75
CA ALA A 243 -7.84 21.56 2.58
C ALA A 243 -7.45 20.46 1.56
N ALA A 244 -6.16 20.28 1.30
CA ALA A 244 -5.66 19.24 0.43
C ALA A 244 -5.94 17.84 1.00
N VAL A 245 -5.73 17.64 2.30
CA VAL A 245 -6.05 16.39 3.01
C VAL A 245 -7.55 16.13 2.98
N ALA A 246 -8.39 17.12 3.28
CA ALA A 246 -9.84 16.99 3.27
C ALA A 246 -10.38 16.57 1.90
N LYS A 247 -9.81 17.06 0.80
CA LYS A 247 -10.17 16.64 -0.56
C LYS A 247 -9.87 15.16 -0.80
N LEU A 248 -8.71 14.68 -0.35
CA LEU A 248 -8.33 13.27 -0.45
C LEU A 248 -9.21 12.38 0.44
N GLU A 249 -9.49 12.83 1.65
CA GLU A 249 -10.36 12.11 2.58
C GLU A 249 -11.81 12.03 2.10
N ARG A 250 -12.35 13.12 1.53
CA ARG A 250 -13.69 13.11 0.89
C ARG A 250 -13.74 12.11 -0.27
N ARG A 251 -12.70 12.02 -1.07
CA ARG A 251 -12.61 11.02 -2.14
C ARG A 251 -12.61 9.60 -1.56
N ARG A 252 -11.78 9.34 -0.53
CA ARG A 252 -11.73 8.04 0.16
C ARG A 252 -13.07 7.69 0.79
N ALA A 253 -13.69 8.63 1.49
CA ALA A 253 -15.00 8.43 2.09
C ALA A 253 -16.07 8.08 1.06
N LYS A 254 -16.07 8.75 -0.11
CA LYS A 254 -16.98 8.44 -1.21
C LYS A 254 -16.73 7.03 -1.79
N GLU A 255 -15.49 6.63 -1.94
CA GLU A 255 -15.13 5.27 -2.41
C GLU A 255 -15.55 4.21 -1.39
N MET A 256 -15.33 4.46 -0.09
CA MET A 256 -15.79 3.57 0.98
C MET A 256 -17.31 3.46 1.04
N ALA A 257 -18.02 4.59 0.91
CA ALA A 257 -19.48 4.60 0.87
C ALA A 257 -20.04 3.79 -0.32
N ASN A 258 -19.43 3.93 -1.51
CA ASN A 258 -19.80 3.16 -2.68
C ASN A 258 -19.56 1.66 -2.47
N THR A 259 -18.45 1.30 -1.86
CA THR A 259 -18.12 -0.10 -1.54
C THR A 259 -19.08 -0.69 -0.52
N ALA A 260 -19.43 0.08 0.52
CA ALA A 260 -20.40 -0.32 1.53
C ALA A 260 -21.80 -0.54 0.91
N LYS A 261 -22.21 0.38 0.02
CA LYS A 261 -23.48 0.26 -0.71
C LYS A 261 -23.53 -0.97 -1.61
N ALA A 262 -22.44 -1.27 -2.32
CA ALA A 262 -22.34 -2.47 -3.16
C ALA A 262 -22.42 -3.76 -2.32
N LYS A 263 -21.80 -3.78 -1.13
CA LYS A 263 -21.89 -4.91 -0.19
C LYS A 263 -23.29 -5.09 0.36
N ASP A 264 -23.96 -4.01 0.75
CA ASP A 264 -25.33 -4.05 1.23
C ASP A 264 -26.28 -4.59 0.16
N GLN A 265 -26.13 -4.15 -1.09
CA GLN A 265 -26.88 -4.70 -2.22
C GLN A 265 -26.59 -6.19 -2.45
N GLY A 266 -25.32 -6.60 -2.36
CA GLY A 266 -24.94 -8.01 -2.44
C GLY A 266 -25.53 -8.85 -1.32
N LEU A 267 -25.54 -8.32 -0.09
CA LEU A 267 -26.13 -8.99 1.06
C LEU A 267 -27.65 -9.14 0.89
N LYS A 268 -28.34 -8.09 0.47
CA LYS A 268 -29.80 -8.13 0.19
C LYS A 268 -30.12 -9.15 -0.91
N ALA A 269 -29.36 -9.17 -1.99
CA ALA A 269 -29.53 -10.16 -3.06
C ALA A 269 -29.28 -11.60 -2.56
N ALA A 270 -28.31 -11.82 -1.68
CA ALA A 270 -28.06 -13.11 -1.06
C ALA A 270 -29.19 -13.50 -0.10
N GLN A 271 -29.71 -12.58 0.70
CA GLN A 271 -30.87 -12.80 1.59
C GLN A 271 -32.12 -13.14 0.80
N GLU A 272 -32.40 -12.44 -0.31
CA GLU A 272 -33.55 -12.78 -1.18
C GLU A 272 -33.42 -14.18 -1.80
N ARG A 273 -32.22 -14.59 -2.21
CA ARG A 273 -31.98 -15.97 -2.68
C ARG A 273 -32.20 -16.99 -1.57
N LEU A 274 -31.83 -16.68 -0.33
CA LEU A 274 -32.03 -17.56 0.82
C LEU A 274 -33.51 -17.69 1.22
N LYS A 275 -34.31 -16.63 1.07
CA LYS A 275 -35.77 -16.70 1.34
C LYS A 275 -36.50 -17.81 0.57
N GLY A 276 -36.02 -18.13 -0.64
CA GLY A 276 -36.54 -19.26 -1.41
C GLY A 276 -36.27 -20.63 -0.77
N PHE A 277 -35.41 -20.70 0.25
CA PHE A 277 -35.05 -21.91 0.97
C PHE A 277 -35.57 -21.95 2.41
N ASP A 278 -36.25 -20.90 2.87
CA ASP A 278 -36.72 -20.77 4.29
C ASP A 278 -37.64 -21.92 4.73
N GLY A 279 -38.41 -22.52 3.83
CA GLY A 279 -39.23 -23.71 4.12
C GLY A 279 -38.52 -25.05 3.99
N VAL A 280 -37.37 -25.11 3.32
CA VAL A 280 -36.69 -26.39 3.04
C VAL A 280 -36.01 -26.97 4.30
N PHE A 281 -35.66 -26.11 5.23
CA PHE A 281 -34.95 -26.49 6.48
C PHE A 281 -35.85 -26.52 7.70
N ASP A 282 -37.17 -26.20 7.55
CA ASP A 282 -38.11 -26.22 8.65
C ASP A 282 -38.40 -27.65 9.09
N GLY A 283 -38.37 -27.89 10.40
CA GLY A 283 -38.59 -29.23 10.97
C GLY A 283 -37.38 -30.20 10.89
N LEU A 284 -36.29 -29.84 10.22
CA LEU A 284 -35.11 -30.69 10.16
C LEU A 284 -34.22 -30.49 11.40
N ASN A 285 -33.72 -31.60 11.93
CA ASN A 285 -32.75 -31.57 13.01
C ASN A 285 -31.37 -31.10 12.51
N PRO A 286 -30.40 -30.72 13.40
CA PRO A 286 -29.07 -30.25 12.98
C PRO A 286 -28.24 -31.27 12.17
N THR A 287 -28.51 -32.56 12.31
CA THR A 287 -27.82 -33.63 11.59
C THR A 287 -28.31 -33.69 10.17
N ASP A 288 -29.62 -33.67 9.95
CA ASP A 288 -30.25 -33.67 8.61
C ASP A 288 -29.87 -32.41 7.80
N LYS A 289 -29.80 -31.24 8.45
CA LYS A 289 -29.34 -30.00 7.85
C LYS A 289 -27.91 -30.13 7.30
N ARG A 290 -27.01 -30.74 8.09
CA ARG A 290 -25.63 -30.98 7.64
C ARG A 290 -25.57 -31.96 6.46
N GLU A 291 -26.38 -33.00 6.47
CA GLU A 291 -26.43 -33.99 5.40
C GLU A 291 -26.95 -33.37 4.08
N LEU A 292 -27.98 -32.55 4.13
CA LEU A 292 -28.48 -31.82 2.96
C LEU A 292 -27.42 -30.87 2.38
N ILE A 293 -26.70 -30.14 3.22
CA ILE A 293 -25.59 -29.26 2.78
C ILE A 293 -24.50 -30.09 2.11
N ARG A 294 -24.18 -31.25 2.64
CA ARG A 294 -23.18 -32.18 2.07
C ARG A 294 -23.60 -32.71 0.73
N ILE A 295 -24.88 -33.12 0.58
CA ILE A 295 -25.45 -33.61 -0.68
C ILE A 295 -25.44 -32.48 -1.74
N ALA A 296 -25.87 -31.27 -1.36
CA ALA A 296 -25.88 -30.13 -2.25
C ALA A 296 -24.44 -29.74 -2.73
N ALA A 297 -23.47 -29.79 -1.84
CA ALA A 297 -22.05 -29.55 -2.15
C ALA A 297 -21.50 -30.61 -3.13
N LYS A 298 -21.85 -31.89 -2.93
CA LYS A 298 -21.47 -32.98 -3.81
C LYS A 298 -22.06 -32.82 -5.21
N LEU A 299 -23.37 -32.56 -5.28
CA LEU A 299 -24.05 -32.34 -6.58
C LEU A 299 -23.48 -31.14 -7.35
N LYS A 300 -23.08 -30.09 -6.65
CA LYS A 300 -22.41 -28.93 -7.26
C LYS A 300 -21.04 -29.30 -7.82
N CYS A 301 -20.27 -30.11 -7.09
CA CYS A 301 -18.98 -30.58 -7.53
C CYS A 301 -19.10 -31.51 -8.76
N ASP A 302 -20.07 -32.44 -8.70
CA ASP A 302 -20.32 -33.39 -9.80
C ASP A 302 -20.74 -32.66 -11.10
N ARG A 303 -21.59 -31.63 -10.99
CA ARG A 303 -21.95 -30.77 -12.14
C ARG A 303 -20.78 -29.99 -12.70
N GLN A 304 -19.90 -29.44 -11.82
CA GLN A 304 -18.71 -28.73 -12.30
C GLN A 304 -17.75 -29.65 -13.07
N VAL A 305 -17.59 -30.89 -12.62
CA VAL A 305 -16.80 -31.92 -13.33
C VAL A 305 -17.43 -32.30 -14.66
N GLU A 306 -18.76 -32.35 -14.73
CA GLU A 306 -19.50 -32.68 -15.95
C GLU A 306 -19.45 -31.53 -16.97
N ASP A 307 -19.58 -30.27 -16.49
CA ASP A 307 -19.42 -29.06 -17.29
C ASP A 307 -17.97 -28.91 -17.84
N GLU A 308 -16.97 -29.30 -17.06
CA GLU A 308 -15.58 -29.34 -17.54
C GLU A 308 -15.34 -30.42 -18.59
N LYS A 309 -15.96 -31.59 -18.46
CA LYS A 309 -15.87 -32.66 -19.43
C LYS A 309 -16.59 -32.37 -20.75
N THR A 310 -17.67 -31.59 -20.68
CA THR A 310 -18.48 -31.22 -21.87
C THR A 310 -18.03 -29.93 -22.50
N ARG A 311 -17.05 -29.22 -21.90
CA ARG A 311 -16.49 -27.99 -22.46
C ARG A 311 -15.82 -28.29 -23.79
N PRO A 312 -16.19 -27.61 -24.89
CA PRO A 312 -15.50 -27.75 -26.15
C PRO A 312 -14.01 -27.47 -25.99
N ILE A 313 -13.17 -28.32 -26.52
CA ILE A 313 -11.72 -28.07 -26.58
C ILE A 313 -11.53 -26.83 -27.44
N GLU A 314 -11.10 -25.72 -26.82
CA GLU A 314 -10.79 -24.48 -27.54
C GLU A 314 -9.69 -24.76 -28.56
N THR A 315 -9.98 -24.52 -29.81
CA THR A 315 -8.99 -24.69 -30.89
C THR A 315 -7.97 -23.53 -30.82
N LEU A 316 -6.76 -23.80 -31.28
CA LEU A 316 -5.67 -22.80 -31.33
C LEU A 316 -6.09 -21.41 -31.88
N PRO A 317 -6.96 -21.29 -32.89
CA PRO A 317 -7.49 -20.03 -33.39
C PRO A 317 -8.36 -19.24 -32.38
N ASP A 318 -9.09 -19.93 -31.51
CA ASP A 318 -9.98 -19.29 -30.53
C ASP A 318 -9.20 -18.70 -29.32
N VAL A 319 -8.12 -19.38 -28.94
CA VAL A 319 -7.17 -18.88 -27.91
C VAL A 319 -6.46 -17.64 -28.42
N LEU A 320 -6.07 -17.56 -29.68
CA LEU A 320 -5.41 -16.38 -30.27
C LEU A 320 -6.36 -15.18 -30.42
N LYS A 321 -7.64 -15.39 -30.73
CA LYS A 321 -8.64 -14.31 -30.79
C LYS A 321 -8.91 -13.68 -29.44
N ARG A 322 -8.91 -14.44 -28.35
CA ARG A 322 -9.07 -13.90 -26.99
C ARG A 322 -7.84 -13.11 -26.54
N SER A 323 -6.64 -13.54 -26.90
CA SER A 323 -5.41 -12.80 -26.58
C SER A 323 -5.27 -11.48 -27.37
N ALA A 324 -5.80 -11.41 -28.59
CA ALA A 324 -5.81 -10.18 -29.40
C ALA A 324 -6.87 -9.17 -28.94
N GLY A 325 -7.99 -9.61 -28.36
CA GLY A 325 -9.04 -8.73 -27.83
C GLY A 325 -8.69 -8.01 -26.54
N THR A 326 -7.67 -8.48 -25.81
CA THR A 326 -7.25 -7.87 -24.54
C THR A 326 -6.16 -6.80 -24.73
N ALA A 327 -5.62 -6.64 -25.93
CA ALA A 327 -4.55 -5.66 -26.23
C ALA A 327 -5.07 -4.26 -26.61
N CYS A 328 -6.38 -4.03 -26.69
CA CYS A 328 -6.96 -2.80 -27.23
C CYS A 328 -7.68 -1.90 -26.19
N VAL A 329 -7.36 -1.99 -24.90
CA VAL A 329 -7.98 -1.14 -23.84
C VAL A 329 -6.93 -0.41 -22.97
N PHE A 330 -5.71 -0.21 -23.48
CA PHE A 330 -4.74 0.73 -22.88
C PHE A 330 -4.02 1.52 -23.98
N ALA A 331 -4.71 2.52 -24.53
CA ALA A 331 -4.12 3.68 -25.14
C ALA A 331 -4.67 4.93 -24.43
#